data_abf67e31ef48810542c3d5a9a3d66159
#
_entry.id   abf67e31ef48810542c3d5a9a3d66159
#
_cell.length_a   1.000
_cell.length_b   1.000
_cell.length_c   1.000
_cell.angle_alpha   90.00
_cell.angle_beta   90.00
_cell.angle_gamma   90.00
#
_symmetry.space_group_name_H-M   'P 1'
#
loop_
_entity.id
_entity.type
_entity.pdbx_description
1 polymer ?
#
loop_
_entity_poly.entity_id
_entity_poly.type
_entity_poly.pdbx_seq_one_letter_code
_entity_poly.pdbx_strand_id
1 'polypeptide(L)'
;GTILKNSGLSYTLNSSVTVPGATLGWSCPGYKCPGSASGSITASEGGAQYNAATGSMSISVDDISASLRSATSGGTDKTATVVTASDIESAKSKLSEKKIDGLKEQLLSSFGDSATVITESYVENRSDPNSSVAVDGEATGAVTLKSTITASALAIDKNELKNFVEAKLKEEISGKKSQRIYDNGVSKVAFSQFSKAHNAQTVRLTTNGKVGPDIKEANVKDQAKGKSYGEVQSAIESIEGVEDVDVKFSPFWVKSVPKDINKINVEFKIKDVK
;
A
#
# COMPACT_ATOMS: atom_id res chain seq x y z
N GLY A 1 52.77 -1.73 19.18
CA GLY A 1 53.43 -2.13 20.43
C GLY A 1 54.19 -3.44 20.24
N THR A 2 55.10 -3.75 21.15
CA THR A 2 55.83 -5.05 21.16
C THR A 2 54.84 -6.18 21.38
N ILE A 3 54.91 -7.19 20.51
CA ILE A 3 54.02 -8.38 20.60
C ILE A 3 54.74 -9.46 21.42
N LEU A 4 54.04 -10.00 22.38
CA LEU A 4 54.44 -11.16 23.18
C LEU A 4 53.50 -12.33 22.86
N LYS A 5 54.01 -13.55 22.87
CA LYS A 5 53.20 -14.77 22.62
C LYS A 5 53.31 -15.75 23.76
N ASN A 6 52.18 -16.34 24.14
CA ASN A 6 52.09 -17.43 25.08
C ASN A 6 51.13 -18.49 24.52
N SER A 7 51.60 -19.72 24.39
CA SER A 7 50.79 -20.85 23.87
C SER A 7 50.05 -20.58 22.55
N GLY A 8 50.69 -19.82 21.62
CA GLY A 8 50.10 -19.48 20.34
C GLY A 8 49.20 -18.22 20.33
N LEU A 9 48.84 -17.70 21.53
CA LEU A 9 48.06 -16.48 21.68
C LEU A 9 48.97 -15.24 21.73
N SER A 10 48.52 -14.16 21.16
CA SER A 10 49.29 -12.90 21.05
C SER A 10 48.77 -11.85 22.03
N TYR A 11 49.72 -11.13 22.65
CA TYR A 11 49.47 -10.04 23.59
C TYR A 11 50.30 -8.84 23.17
N THR A 12 49.78 -7.65 23.36
CA THR A 12 50.47 -6.39 23.06
C THR A 12 50.87 -5.70 24.35
N LEU A 13 52.11 -5.22 24.41
CA LEU A 13 52.58 -4.39 25.51
C LEU A 13 51.89 -3.00 25.48
N ASN A 14 51.23 -2.62 26.58
CA ASN A 14 50.41 -1.41 26.64
C ASN A 14 51.22 -0.12 26.61
N SER A 15 52.48 -0.16 27.03
CA SER A 15 53.37 1.02 27.02
C SER A 15 54.81 0.57 26.85
N SER A 16 55.69 1.48 26.45
CA SER A 16 57.13 1.23 26.37
C SER A 16 57.69 0.90 27.76
N VAL A 17 58.52 -0.16 27.83
CA VAL A 17 59.20 -0.58 29.05
C VAL A 17 60.68 -0.60 28.77
N THR A 18 61.46 0.13 29.60
CA THR A 18 62.92 0.15 29.55
C THR A 18 63.45 -0.89 30.54
N VAL A 19 64.15 -1.86 30.01
CA VAL A 19 64.84 -2.86 30.86
C VAL A 19 66.25 -2.35 31.15
N PRO A 20 66.61 -2.14 32.40
CA PRO A 20 67.97 -1.72 32.76
C PRO A 20 69.00 -2.77 32.33
N GLY A 21 70.21 -2.31 32.04
CA GLY A 21 71.34 -3.17 31.74
C GLY A 21 71.70 -4.06 32.95
N ALA A 22 72.38 -5.17 32.68
CA ALA A 22 72.86 -6.06 33.75
C ALA A 22 73.92 -5.37 34.63
N THR A 23 73.83 -5.63 35.90
CA THR A 23 74.80 -5.13 36.92
C THR A 23 75.66 -6.27 37.47
N LEU A 24 76.85 -5.98 38.01
CA LEU A 24 77.68 -6.93 38.68
C LEU A 24 77.28 -7.09 40.18
N GLY A 25 77.08 -8.37 40.59
CA GLY A 25 76.62 -8.62 41.92
C GLY A 25 76.91 -10.09 42.35
N TRP A 26 77.38 -10.25 43.60
CA TRP A 26 77.73 -11.55 44.16
C TRP A 26 76.54 -12.48 44.30
N SER A 27 75.35 -11.99 44.31
CA SER A 27 74.11 -12.76 44.47
C SER A 27 73.58 -13.41 43.20
N CYS A 28 74.23 -13.18 42.07
CA CYS A 28 73.75 -13.65 40.78
C CYS A 28 74.67 -14.67 40.14
N PRO A 29 74.18 -15.69 39.42
CA PRO A 29 75.00 -16.71 38.76
C PRO A 29 75.95 -16.00 37.76
N GLY A 30 77.29 -16.40 37.89
CA GLY A 30 78.31 -15.81 37.01
C GLY A 30 78.58 -14.30 37.26
N TYR A 31 78.23 -13.81 38.46
CA TYR A 31 78.37 -12.43 38.95
C TYR A 31 77.67 -11.34 38.04
N LYS A 32 76.76 -11.75 37.11
CA LYS A 32 75.92 -10.85 36.35
C LYS A 32 74.49 -10.92 36.79
N CYS A 33 73.98 -9.83 37.32
CA CYS A 33 72.58 -9.69 37.71
C CYS A 33 71.82 -9.05 36.50
N PRO A 34 70.95 -9.79 35.84
CA PRO A 34 70.19 -9.21 34.76
C PRO A 34 69.26 -8.13 35.27
N GLY A 35 69.12 -7.03 34.49
CA GLY A 35 68.13 -6.02 34.75
C GLY A 35 66.69 -6.56 34.53
N SER A 36 65.77 -6.04 35.28
CA SER A 36 64.33 -6.42 35.12
C SER A 36 63.43 -5.19 35.17
N ALA A 37 62.35 -5.27 34.41
CA ALA A 37 61.28 -4.29 34.42
C ALA A 37 59.92 -4.98 34.30
N SER A 38 58.87 -4.32 34.64
CA SER A 38 57.50 -4.84 34.55
C SER A 38 56.65 -3.96 33.69
N GLY A 39 55.79 -4.54 32.91
CA GLY A 39 54.82 -3.83 32.07
C GLY A 39 53.47 -4.56 32.09
N SER A 40 52.44 -3.87 31.70
CA SER A 40 51.10 -4.44 31.48
C SER A 40 50.93 -4.83 30.02
N ILE A 41 50.18 -5.89 29.79
CA ILE A 41 49.85 -6.41 28.46
C ILE A 41 48.35 -6.51 28.29
N THR A 42 47.89 -6.44 27.07
CA THR A 42 46.49 -6.71 26.69
C THR A 42 46.49 -7.75 25.57
N ALA A 43 45.53 -8.66 25.62
CA ALA A 43 45.35 -9.63 24.55
C ALA A 43 45.11 -8.90 23.21
N SER A 44 45.67 -9.43 22.11
CA SER A 44 45.53 -8.84 20.79
C SER A 44 44.11 -9.00 20.22
N GLU A 45 43.39 -9.99 20.74
CA GLU A 45 41.98 -10.27 20.37
C GLU A 45 41.15 -10.52 21.62
N GLY A 46 39.82 -10.45 21.49
CA GLY A 46 38.88 -10.80 22.55
C GLY A 46 38.72 -12.34 22.66
N GLY A 47 38.24 -12.77 23.81
CA GLY A 47 37.89 -14.18 24.04
C GLY A 47 38.36 -14.75 25.38
N ALA A 48 37.62 -15.68 25.94
CA ALA A 48 37.95 -16.35 27.20
C ALA A 48 39.22 -17.20 27.08
N GLN A 49 39.63 -17.59 25.90
CA GLN A 49 40.87 -18.32 25.61
C GLN A 49 42.12 -17.58 26.05
N TYR A 50 42.07 -16.29 26.19
CA TYR A 50 43.17 -15.46 26.65
C TYR A 50 43.31 -15.40 28.18
N ASN A 51 42.36 -15.99 28.91
CA ASN A 51 42.41 -16.09 30.39
C ASN A 51 43.32 -17.19 30.85
N ALA A 52 43.75 -17.03 32.10
CA ALA A 52 44.58 -18.03 32.82
C ALA A 52 45.94 -18.33 32.16
N ALA A 53 46.40 -17.53 31.20
CA ALA A 53 47.75 -17.67 30.67
C ALA A 53 48.77 -17.37 31.80
N THR A 54 49.78 -18.23 31.93
CA THR A 54 50.85 -18.14 32.94
C THR A 54 52.19 -18.53 32.32
N GLY A 55 53.27 -18.23 33.01
CA GLY A 55 54.61 -18.72 32.65
C GLY A 55 55.31 -17.84 31.59
N SER A 56 56.19 -18.45 30.86
CA SER A 56 57.06 -17.74 29.89
C SER A 56 56.31 -17.24 28.68
N MET A 57 56.72 -16.11 28.22
CA MET A 57 56.23 -15.52 26.94
C MET A 57 57.41 -15.37 25.97
N SER A 58 57.16 -15.69 24.71
CA SER A 58 58.10 -15.36 23.64
C SER A 58 57.96 -13.90 23.25
N ILE A 59 59.07 -13.22 23.08
CA ILE A 59 59.18 -11.80 22.65
C ILE A 59 60.23 -11.72 21.54
N SER A 60 59.98 -10.89 20.55
CA SER A 60 60.87 -10.68 19.40
C SER A 60 61.86 -9.54 19.67
N VAL A 61 62.52 -9.60 20.83
CA VAL A 61 63.58 -8.65 21.22
C VAL A 61 64.74 -9.51 21.71
N ASP A 62 65.94 -9.29 21.12
CA ASP A 62 67.13 -10.08 21.44
C ASP A 62 67.55 -9.81 22.93
N ASP A 63 68.05 -10.87 23.56
CA ASP A 63 68.55 -10.87 24.97
C ASP A 63 67.54 -10.51 26.03
N ILE A 64 66.23 -10.49 25.70
CA ILE A 64 65.13 -10.26 26.66
C ILE A 64 64.27 -11.52 26.78
N SER A 65 64.06 -11.96 28.01
CA SER A 65 63.05 -12.97 28.35
C SER A 65 61.88 -12.31 29.08
N ALA A 66 60.65 -12.77 28.75
CA ALA A 66 59.45 -12.28 29.39
C ALA A 66 58.68 -13.44 30.08
N SER A 67 58.02 -13.11 31.16
CA SER A 67 57.13 -14.05 31.84
C SER A 67 55.98 -13.31 32.49
N LEU A 68 54.85 -14.00 32.61
CA LEU A 68 53.69 -13.51 33.34
C LEU A 68 53.90 -13.64 34.84
N ARG A 69 53.71 -12.55 35.58
CA ARG A 69 53.75 -12.55 37.06
C ARG A 69 52.44 -13.03 37.68
N SER A 70 51.35 -12.84 36.97
CA SER A 70 50.00 -13.29 37.35
C SER A 70 49.29 -13.85 36.14
N ALA A 71 48.34 -14.72 36.36
CA ALA A 71 47.47 -15.19 35.29
C ALA A 71 46.69 -14.06 34.62
N THR A 72 46.56 -14.14 33.33
CA THR A 72 45.73 -13.19 32.57
C THR A 72 44.25 -13.42 32.88
N SER A 73 43.43 -12.36 32.78
CA SER A 73 42.00 -12.40 33.07
C SER A 73 41.26 -11.30 32.30
N GLY A 74 39.92 -11.38 32.29
CA GLY A 74 39.06 -10.36 31.69
C GLY A 74 38.60 -10.66 30.24
N GLY A 75 39.11 -11.77 29.67
CA GLY A 75 38.57 -12.25 28.40
C GLY A 75 37.16 -12.86 28.60
N THR A 76 36.23 -12.56 27.73
CA THR A 76 34.86 -13.10 27.76
C THR A 76 34.42 -13.55 26.37
N ASP A 77 33.69 -14.65 26.30
CA ASP A 77 33.00 -15.09 25.11
C ASP A 77 31.50 -14.81 25.28
N LYS A 78 30.89 -14.30 24.23
CA LYS A 78 29.45 -14.08 24.17
C LYS A 78 28.89 -14.83 22.97
N THR A 79 28.01 -15.77 23.24
CA THR A 79 27.19 -16.35 22.16
C THR A 79 26.01 -15.45 21.90
N ALA A 80 25.85 -14.97 20.66
CA ALA A 80 24.74 -14.15 20.24
C ALA A 80 24.01 -14.84 19.08
N THR A 81 22.69 -14.75 19.08
CA THR A 81 21.90 -15.09 17.92
C THR A 81 21.91 -13.91 16.97
N VAL A 82 22.29 -14.12 15.72
CA VAL A 82 22.33 -13.08 14.69
C VAL A 82 21.28 -13.34 13.63
N VAL A 83 20.77 -12.27 13.03
CA VAL A 83 19.82 -12.35 11.92
C VAL A 83 20.58 -12.63 10.63
N THR A 84 20.29 -13.74 9.97
CA THR A 84 20.92 -14.05 8.69
C THR A 84 20.12 -13.48 7.50
N ALA A 85 20.78 -13.32 6.36
CA ALA A 85 20.10 -12.95 5.10
C ALA A 85 18.99 -13.96 4.74
N SER A 86 19.23 -15.26 5.01
CA SER A 86 18.26 -16.32 4.76
C SER A 86 17.01 -16.19 5.63
N ASP A 87 17.16 -15.75 6.89
CA ASP A 87 16.01 -15.51 7.76
C ASP A 87 15.14 -14.38 7.23
N ILE A 88 15.76 -13.29 6.77
CA ILE A 88 15.07 -12.14 6.18
C ILE A 88 14.34 -12.56 4.91
N GLU A 89 14.99 -13.29 3.99
CA GLU A 89 14.35 -13.74 2.75
C GLU A 89 13.18 -14.71 3.00
N SER A 90 13.34 -15.63 3.95
CA SER A 90 12.26 -16.53 4.36
C SER A 90 11.08 -15.77 4.97
N ALA A 91 11.35 -14.74 5.76
CA ALA A 91 10.30 -13.88 6.33
C ALA A 91 9.63 -13.00 5.26
N LYS A 92 10.37 -12.48 4.29
CA LYS A 92 9.81 -11.74 3.14
C LYS A 92 8.86 -12.60 2.30
N SER A 93 9.24 -13.83 1.98
CA SER A 93 8.36 -14.77 1.28
C SER A 93 7.04 -14.97 2.00
N LYS A 94 7.08 -15.28 3.29
CA LYS A 94 5.87 -15.45 4.13
C LYS A 94 5.03 -14.18 4.19
N LEU A 95 5.68 -13.02 4.27
CA LEU A 95 5.00 -11.73 4.32
C LEU A 95 4.33 -11.40 2.97
N SER A 96 4.98 -11.73 1.84
CA SER A 96 4.42 -11.50 0.50
C SER A 96 3.18 -12.36 0.21
N GLU A 97 3.14 -13.57 0.74
CA GLU A 97 2.00 -14.48 0.60
C GLU A 97 0.80 -14.05 1.46
N LYS A 98 1.05 -13.26 2.51
CA LYS A 98 -0.01 -12.79 3.40
C LYS A 98 -0.90 -11.79 2.66
N LYS A 99 -2.14 -12.19 2.39
CA LYS A 99 -3.20 -11.31 1.87
C LYS A 99 -3.91 -10.62 3.03
N ILE A 100 -4.38 -9.40 2.77
CA ILE A 100 -5.30 -8.70 3.66
C ILE A 100 -6.68 -8.82 3.04
N ASP A 101 -7.50 -9.72 3.60
CA ASP A 101 -8.85 -9.92 3.13
C ASP A 101 -9.71 -8.68 3.39
N GLY A 102 -10.59 -8.36 2.45
CA GLY A 102 -11.52 -7.25 2.57
C GLY A 102 -10.93 -5.84 2.37
N LEU A 103 -9.65 -5.68 2.05
CA LEU A 103 -9.04 -4.35 1.85
C LEU A 103 -9.68 -3.61 0.67
N LYS A 104 -9.94 -4.33 -0.42
CA LYS A 104 -10.62 -3.77 -1.60
C LYS A 104 -12.03 -3.31 -1.26
N GLU A 105 -12.80 -4.17 -0.60
CA GLU A 105 -14.18 -3.88 -0.20
C GLU A 105 -14.24 -2.70 0.77
N GLN A 106 -13.32 -2.64 1.73
CA GLN A 106 -13.22 -1.51 2.66
C GLN A 106 -12.90 -0.20 1.93
N LEU A 107 -11.96 -0.21 0.99
CA LEU A 107 -11.64 0.97 0.20
C LEU A 107 -12.83 1.40 -0.65
N LEU A 108 -13.47 0.47 -1.39
CA LEU A 108 -14.60 0.79 -2.25
C LEU A 108 -15.78 1.35 -1.45
N SER A 109 -16.06 0.82 -0.27
CA SER A 109 -17.11 1.32 0.61
C SER A 109 -16.81 2.70 1.21
N SER A 110 -15.54 3.06 1.35
CA SER A 110 -15.12 4.36 1.91
C SER A 110 -15.48 5.56 1.03
N PHE A 111 -15.74 5.35 -0.27
CA PHE A 111 -16.15 6.44 -1.18
C PHE A 111 -17.60 6.92 -0.95
N GLY A 112 -18.42 6.13 -0.25
CA GLY A 112 -19.79 6.47 0.08
C GLY A 112 -20.73 6.50 -1.14
N ASP A 113 -21.97 6.92 -0.91
CA ASP A 113 -23.04 6.88 -1.90
C ASP A 113 -22.99 8.01 -2.94
N SER A 114 -22.20 9.05 -2.71
CA SER A 114 -22.08 10.21 -3.61
C SER A 114 -21.16 9.95 -4.80
N ALA A 115 -20.40 8.87 -4.78
CA ALA A 115 -19.41 8.57 -5.80
C ALA A 115 -19.73 7.25 -6.54
N THR A 116 -19.27 7.17 -7.79
CA THR A 116 -19.24 5.95 -8.59
C THR A 116 -17.78 5.54 -8.75
N VAL A 117 -17.43 4.38 -8.22
CA VAL A 117 -16.04 3.90 -8.21
C VAL A 117 -15.70 3.19 -9.51
N ILE A 118 -14.54 3.50 -10.07
CA ILE A 118 -13.96 2.80 -11.21
C ILE A 118 -13.16 1.60 -10.67
N THR A 119 -13.81 0.46 -10.55
CA THR A 119 -13.23 -0.74 -9.93
C THR A 119 -11.97 -1.26 -10.62
N GLU A 120 -11.82 -1.02 -11.92
CA GLU A 120 -10.63 -1.39 -12.70
C GLU A 120 -9.40 -0.51 -12.37
N SER A 121 -9.61 0.63 -11.72
CA SER A 121 -8.54 1.52 -11.26
C SER A 121 -7.92 1.09 -9.93
N TYR A 122 -8.45 0.04 -9.30
CA TYR A 122 -7.95 -0.46 -8.03
C TYR A 122 -6.52 -0.99 -8.17
N VAL A 123 -5.64 -0.47 -7.32
CA VAL A 123 -4.23 -0.87 -7.27
C VAL A 123 -3.80 -1.03 -5.82
N GLU A 124 -3.09 -2.10 -5.56
CA GLU A 124 -2.36 -2.31 -4.30
C GLU A 124 -0.87 -2.14 -4.53
N ASN A 125 -0.25 -1.33 -3.71
CA ASN A 125 1.19 -1.19 -3.64
C ASN A 125 1.67 -1.66 -2.28
N ARG A 126 2.67 -2.51 -2.26
CA ARG A 126 3.32 -2.97 -1.04
C ARG A 126 4.70 -2.35 -0.96
N SER A 127 5.02 -1.73 0.18
CA SER A 127 6.37 -1.23 0.43
C SER A 127 7.37 -2.36 0.62
N ASP A 128 8.64 -2.10 0.36
CA ASP A 128 9.70 -3.03 0.73
C ASP A 128 9.63 -3.34 2.22
N PRO A 129 9.77 -4.60 2.60
CA PRO A 129 9.78 -5.00 3.99
C PRO A 129 10.99 -4.43 4.73
N ASN A 130 10.74 -3.86 5.91
CA ASN A 130 11.78 -3.36 6.80
C ASN A 130 11.87 -4.24 8.04
N SER A 131 13.08 -4.69 8.36
CA SER A 131 13.38 -5.51 9.53
C SER A 131 13.73 -4.62 10.74
N SER A 132 13.30 -5.05 11.92
CA SER A 132 13.67 -4.39 13.17
C SER A 132 15.13 -4.59 13.56
N VAL A 133 15.82 -5.56 12.96
CA VAL A 133 17.24 -5.84 13.14
C VAL A 133 17.86 -6.06 11.76
N ALA A 134 19.00 -5.46 11.49
CA ALA A 134 19.72 -5.63 10.23
C ALA A 134 20.28 -7.06 10.08
N VAL A 135 20.63 -7.44 8.84
CA VAL A 135 21.41 -8.65 8.59
C VAL A 135 22.72 -8.56 9.37
N ASP A 136 23.15 -9.70 9.96
CA ASP A 136 24.29 -9.84 10.85
C ASP A 136 24.17 -9.08 12.18
N GLY A 137 23.02 -8.44 12.44
CA GLY A 137 22.71 -7.81 13.71
C GLY A 137 22.33 -8.82 14.78
N GLU A 138 22.70 -8.53 16.03
CA GLU A 138 22.36 -9.37 17.18
C GLU A 138 20.86 -9.26 17.47
N ALA A 139 20.20 -10.41 17.56
CA ALA A 139 18.79 -10.54 17.96
C ALA A 139 18.71 -10.86 19.46
N THR A 140 18.29 -9.89 20.27
CA THR A 140 18.03 -10.07 21.71
C THR A 140 16.61 -10.59 22.01
N GLY A 141 15.80 -10.78 20.97
CA GLY A 141 14.42 -11.27 21.06
C GLY A 141 13.83 -11.52 19.68
N ALA A 142 12.51 -11.52 19.59
CA ALA A 142 11.81 -11.73 18.31
C ALA A 142 12.08 -10.58 17.34
N VAL A 143 12.52 -10.92 16.13
CA VAL A 143 12.74 -9.96 15.03
C VAL A 143 11.46 -9.80 14.24
N THR A 144 11.05 -8.56 14.01
CA THR A 144 9.83 -8.23 13.29
C THR A 144 10.14 -7.67 11.91
N LEU A 145 9.49 -8.22 10.90
CA LEU A 145 9.51 -7.70 9.53
C LEU A 145 8.18 -6.99 9.23
N LYS A 146 8.24 -5.74 8.81
CA LYS A 146 7.06 -4.91 8.53
C LYS A 146 7.07 -4.45 7.08
N SER A 147 5.90 -4.48 6.46
CA SER A 147 5.61 -3.89 5.15
C SER A 147 4.27 -3.17 5.20
N THR A 148 4.14 -2.07 4.50
CA THR A 148 2.90 -1.30 4.40
C THR A 148 2.24 -1.60 3.07
N ILE A 149 0.95 -1.89 3.08
CA ILE A 149 0.13 -1.99 1.88
C ILE A 149 -0.67 -0.70 1.74
N THR A 150 -0.57 -0.07 0.58
CA THR A 150 -1.37 1.09 0.20
C THR A 150 -2.29 0.68 -0.93
N ALA A 151 -3.60 0.76 -0.71
CA ALA A 151 -4.60 0.55 -1.75
C ALA A 151 -5.14 1.89 -2.24
N SER A 152 -5.37 2.01 -3.54
CA SER A 152 -5.97 3.20 -4.16
C SER A 152 -6.94 2.80 -5.26
N ALA A 153 -7.98 3.61 -5.45
CA ALA A 153 -8.92 3.50 -6.55
C ALA A 153 -9.39 4.91 -6.93
N LEU A 154 -9.94 5.05 -8.14
CA LEU A 154 -10.55 6.28 -8.61
C LEU A 154 -12.06 6.20 -8.48
N ALA A 155 -12.65 7.35 -8.19
CA ALA A 155 -14.09 7.51 -8.18
C ALA A 155 -14.46 8.84 -8.85
N ILE A 156 -15.68 8.90 -9.39
CA ILE A 156 -16.28 10.08 -10.00
C ILE A 156 -17.50 10.46 -9.16
N ASP A 157 -17.65 11.73 -8.85
CA ASP A 157 -18.88 12.24 -8.22
C ASP A 157 -20.09 11.94 -9.11
N LYS A 158 -21.18 11.46 -8.51
CA LYS A 158 -22.38 11.05 -9.26
C LYS A 158 -23.04 12.20 -10.01
N ASN A 159 -22.98 13.43 -9.47
CA ASN A 159 -23.55 14.59 -10.15
C ASN A 159 -22.68 14.99 -11.34
N GLU A 160 -21.37 14.95 -11.21
CA GLU A 160 -20.45 15.23 -12.31
C GLU A 160 -20.61 14.19 -13.41
N LEU A 161 -20.68 12.89 -13.05
CA LEU A 161 -20.95 11.81 -13.99
C LEU A 161 -22.27 12.02 -14.73
N LYS A 162 -23.35 12.37 -14.00
CA LYS A 162 -24.65 12.68 -14.57
C LYS A 162 -24.57 13.84 -15.55
N ASN A 163 -23.97 14.96 -15.17
CA ASN A 163 -23.81 16.13 -16.00
C ASN A 163 -23.01 15.83 -17.27
N PHE A 164 -21.96 15.05 -17.15
CA PHE A 164 -21.14 14.63 -18.29
C PHE A 164 -21.94 13.77 -19.28
N VAL A 165 -22.65 12.76 -18.78
CA VAL A 165 -23.46 11.88 -19.62
C VAL A 165 -24.60 12.65 -20.30
N GLU A 166 -25.29 13.53 -19.56
CA GLU A 166 -26.34 14.38 -20.11
C GLU A 166 -25.81 15.33 -21.18
N ALA A 167 -24.63 15.92 -20.97
CA ALA A 167 -24.01 16.79 -21.96
C ALA A 167 -23.70 16.03 -23.26
N LYS A 168 -23.17 14.82 -23.15
CA LYS A 168 -22.87 13.96 -24.30
C LYS A 168 -24.12 13.52 -25.06
N LEU A 169 -25.16 13.13 -24.33
CA LEU A 169 -26.44 12.80 -24.97
C LEU A 169 -27.08 14.01 -25.67
N LYS A 170 -27.03 15.20 -25.08
CA LYS A 170 -27.51 16.44 -25.70
C LYS A 170 -26.71 16.77 -26.97
N GLU A 171 -25.42 16.59 -26.96
CA GLU A 171 -24.56 16.75 -28.12
C GLU A 171 -25.00 15.80 -29.27
N GLU A 172 -25.25 14.53 -28.94
CA GLU A 172 -25.66 13.51 -29.92
C GLU A 172 -27.04 13.78 -30.54
N ILE A 173 -27.97 14.39 -29.78
CA ILE A 173 -29.31 14.73 -30.26
C ILE A 173 -29.39 16.16 -30.80
N SER A 174 -28.35 16.98 -30.75
CA SER A 174 -28.37 18.40 -31.08
C SER A 174 -28.77 18.67 -32.55
N GLY A 175 -28.55 17.71 -33.47
CA GLY A 175 -28.98 17.76 -34.86
C GLY A 175 -30.38 17.20 -35.15
N LYS A 176 -31.05 16.60 -34.16
CA LYS A 176 -32.36 15.95 -34.32
C LYS A 176 -33.43 16.82 -33.71
N LYS A 177 -34.25 17.45 -34.63
CA LYS A 177 -35.34 18.32 -34.19
C LYS A 177 -36.38 17.53 -33.41
N SER A 178 -36.89 18.13 -32.32
CA SER A 178 -37.98 17.60 -31.49
C SER A 178 -37.68 16.29 -30.78
N GLN A 179 -36.43 16.09 -30.31
CA GLN A 179 -36.08 14.98 -29.46
C GLN A 179 -35.73 15.43 -28.03
N ARG A 180 -36.04 14.58 -27.06
CA ARG A 180 -35.71 14.81 -25.67
C ARG A 180 -35.16 13.51 -25.04
N ILE A 181 -34.31 13.67 -24.02
CA ILE A 181 -33.78 12.58 -23.23
C ILE A 181 -34.80 12.17 -22.15
N TYR A 182 -35.26 10.94 -22.17
CA TYR A 182 -36.17 10.36 -21.18
C TYR A 182 -35.44 9.57 -20.09
N ASP A 183 -34.36 8.91 -20.44
CA ASP A 183 -33.45 8.24 -19.52
C ASP A 183 -32.01 8.58 -19.94
N ASN A 184 -31.26 9.17 -19.03
CA ASN A 184 -29.86 9.51 -19.30
C ASN A 184 -28.92 8.31 -19.17
N GLY A 185 -29.41 7.15 -18.70
CA GLY A 185 -28.63 5.95 -18.56
C GLY A 185 -27.55 5.97 -17.45
N VAL A 186 -27.49 7.00 -16.61
CA VAL A 186 -26.44 7.15 -15.59
C VAL A 186 -26.41 5.98 -14.61
N SER A 187 -27.58 5.40 -14.32
CA SER A 187 -27.67 4.21 -13.43
C SER A 187 -27.11 2.92 -14.04
N LYS A 188 -26.87 2.93 -15.37
CA LYS A 188 -26.38 1.79 -16.15
C LYS A 188 -24.96 2.00 -16.68
N VAL A 189 -24.27 3.02 -16.17
CA VAL A 189 -22.89 3.31 -16.56
C VAL A 189 -21.99 2.13 -16.21
N ALA A 190 -21.23 1.66 -17.18
CA ALA A 190 -20.16 0.70 -17.01
C ALA A 190 -18.82 1.32 -17.42
N PHE A 191 -17.82 1.08 -16.61
CA PHE A 191 -16.43 1.45 -16.91
C PHE A 191 -15.67 0.25 -17.43
N SER A 192 -14.77 0.47 -18.38
CA SER A 192 -13.91 -0.56 -18.96
C SER A 192 -12.64 0.07 -19.54
N GLN A 193 -11.64 -0.78 -19.85
CA GLN A 193 -10.40 -0.36 -20.49
C GLN A 193 -9.69 0.80 -19.75
N PHE A 194 -9.58 0.66 -18.43
CA PHE A 194 -8.81 1.62 -17.64
C PHE A 194 -7.32 1.55 -18.03
N SER A 195 -6.72 2.70 -18.29
CA SER A 195 -5.30 2.83 -18.61
C SER A 195 -4.71 4.03 -17.88
N LYS A 196 -3.48 3.87 -17.43
CA LYS A 196 -2.70 4.93 -16.79
C LYS A 196 -1.41 5.14 -17.57
N ALA A 197 -1.26 6.33 -18.17
CA ALA A 197 -0.06 6.73 -18.91
C ALA A 197 0.45 8.06 -18.35
N HIS A 198 1.72 8.07 -17.91
CA HIS A 198 2.45 9.25 -17.37
C HIS A 198 1.57 10.22 -16.54
N ASN A 199 0.93 11.20 -17.18
CA ASN A 199 0.12 12.24 -16.53
C ASN A 199 -1.37 12.14 -16.83
N ALA A 200 -1.83 11.10 -17.52
CA ALA A 200 -3.23 10.93 -17.90
C ALA A 200 -3.74 9.56 -17.48
N GLN A 201 -4.99 9.55 -17.02
CA GLN A 201 -5.71 8.32 -16.76
C GLN A 201 -6.95 8.32 -17.67
N THR A 202 -7.17 7.24 -18.38
CA THR A 202 -8.28 7.09 -19.31
C THR A 202 -9.11 5.88 -18.94
N VAL A 203 -10.41 6.01 -19.09
CA VAL A 203 -11.36 4.91 -18.91
C VAL A 203 -12.43 5.02 -20.00
N ARG A 204 -12.85 3.89 -20.53
CA ARG A 204 -14.02 3.86 -21.42
C ARG A 204 -15.27 3.80 -20.55
N LEU A 205 -16.15 4.79 -20.75
CA LEU A 205 -17.48 4.81 -20.18
C LEU A 205 -18.49 4.34 -21.24
N THR A 206 -19.31 3.39 -20.90
CA THR A 206 -20.40 2.90 -21.74
C THR A 206 -21.70 3.02 -20.97
N THR A 207 -22.73 3.59 -21.61
CA THR A 207 -24.08 3.66 -21.06
C THR A 207 -25.09 3.67 -22.19
N ASN A 208 -26.34 3.36 -21.88
CA ASN A 208 -27.47 3.41 -22.81
C ASN A 208 -28.53 4.36 -22.26
N GLY A 209 -28.62 5.54 -22.86
CA GLY A 209 -29.73 6.47 -22.62
C GLY A 209 -30.93 6.18 -23.54
N LYS A 210 -32.10 6.68 -23.15
CA LYS A 210 -33.30 6.60 -23.96
C LYS A 210 -33.70 8.00 -24.45
N VAL A 211 -33.81 8.12 -25.72
CA VAL A 211 -34.20 9.37 -26.44
C VAL A 211 -35.47 9.11 -27.23
N GLY A 212 -36.34 10.07 -27.26
CA GLY A 212 -37.58 9.97 -27.98
C GLY A 212 -38.12 11.35 -28.33
N PRO A 213 -39.29 11.44 -28.98
CA PRO A 213 -39.92 12.72 -29.37
C PRO A 213 -40.13 13.64 -28.15
N ASP A 214 -39.96 14.95 -28.33
CA ASP A 214 -40.22 15.94 -27.29
C ASP A 214 -41.71 16.16 -27.07
N ILE A 215 -42.37 15.22 -26.43
CA ILE A 215 -43.78 15.31 -26.11
C ILE A 215 -43.94 16.08 -24.81
N LYS A 216 -44.51 17.27 -24.88
CA LYS A 216 -44.77 18.14 -23.74
C LYS A 216 -46.04 17.71 -22.99
N GLU A 217 -45.90 17.45 -21.68
CA GLU A 217 -47.03 17.07 -20.83
C GLU A 217 -48.20 18.05 -20.92
N ALA A 218 -47.90 19.34 -20.98
CA ALA A 218 -48.91 20.38 -21.13
C ALA A 218 -49.76 20.21 -22.40
N ASN A 219 -49.12 19.83 -23.51
CA ASN A 219 -49.82 19.60 -24.77
C ASN A 219 -50.71 18.37 -24.71
N VAL A 220 -50.23 17.30 -24.07
CA VAL A 220 -51.01 16.06 -23.83
C VAL A 220 -52.23 16.36 -22.96
N LYS A 221 -52.08 17.09 -21.86
CA LYS A 221 -53.18 17.51 -20.99
C LYS A 221 -54.19 18.37 -21.68
N ASP A 222 -53.72 19.32 -22.52
CA ASP A 222 -54.60 20.22 -23.27
C ASP A 222 -55.40 19.48 -24.34
N GLN A 223 -54.77 18.53 -25.01
CA GLN A 223 -55.46 17.68 -26.00
C GLN A 223 -56.42 16.67 -25.35
N ALA A 224 -56.19 16.24 -24.13
CA ALA A 224 -57.02 15.26 -23.42
C ALA A 224 -58.21 15.87 -22.71
N LYS A 225 -58.14 17.14 -22.25
CA LYS A 225 -59.16 17.78 -21.42
C LYS A 225 -60.58 17.69 -21.99
N GLY A 226 -61.53 17.27 -21.19
CA GLY A 226 -62.93 17.19 -21.52
C GLY A 226 -63.33 16.08 -22.47
N LYS A 227 -62.37 15.30 -22.98
CA LYS A 227 -62.59 14.21 -23.93
C LYS A 227 -63.00 12.89 -23.27
N SER A 228 -63.67 12.04 -23.99
CA SER A 228 -63.92 10.66 -23.59
C SER A 228 -62.67 9.77 -23.81
N TYR A 229 -62.68 8.53 -23.32
CA TYR A 229 -61.57 7.59 -23.46
C TYR A 229 -61.08 7.43 -24.92
N GLY A 230 -62.01 7.12 -25.86
CA GLY A 230 -61.61 6.91 -27.26
C GLY A 230 -61.11 8.17 -27.98
N GLU A 231 -61.67 9.33 -27.63
CA GLU A 231 -61.22 10.61 -28.18
C GLU A 231 -59.82 10.99 -27.66
N VAL A 232 -59.51 10.70 -26.39
CA VAL A 232 -58.16 10.90 -25.84
C VAL A 232 -57.17 9.96 -26.50
N GLN A 233 -57.50 8.69 -26.62
CA GLN A 233 -56.67 7.70 -27.27
C GLN A 233 -56.32 8.09 -28.68
N SER A 234 -57.31 8.38 -29.52
CA SER A 234 -57.11 8.81 -30.92
C SER A 234 -56.31 10.10 -31.02
N ALA A 235 -56.57 11.07 -30.16
CA ALA A 235 -55.85 12.34 -30.18
C ALA A 235 -54.38 12.25 -29.78
N ILE A 236 -54.07 11.40 -28.80
CA ILE A 236 -52.69 11.27 -28.28
C ILE A 236 -51.89 10.29 -29.15
N GLU A 237 -52.49 9.20 -29.64
CA GLU A 237 -51.85 8.28 -30.59
C GLU A 237 -51.49 8.95 -31.93
N SER A 238 -52.18 10.05 -32.31
CA SER A 238 -51.80 10.83 -33.48
C SER A 238 -50.49 11.61 -33.33
N ILE A 239 -49.96 11.74 -32.13
CA ILE A 239 -48.67 12.38 -31.85
C ILE A 239 -47.55 11.46 -32.34
N GLU A 240 -46.68 11.94 -33.20
CA GLU A 240 -45.53 11.19 -33.68
C GLU A 240 -44.69 10.62 -32.55
N GLY A 241 -44.48 9.29 -32.56
CA GLY A 241 -43.70 8.57 -31.54
C GLY A 241 -44.49 8.07 -30.33
N VAL A 242 -45.81 8.26 -30.32
CA VAL A 242 -46.70 7.59 -29.35
C VAL A 242 -47.18 6.29 -30.00
N GLU A 243 -46.96 5.15 -29.30
CA GLU A 243 -47.40 3.83 -29.78
C GLU A 243 -48.67 3.35 -29.10
N ASP A 244 -48.90 3.74 -27.86
CA ASP A 244 -50.03 3.24 -27.06
C ASP A 244 -50.39 4.26 -25.98
N VAL A 245 -51.71 4.38 -25.73
CA VAL A 245 -52.26 5.28 -24.73
C VAL A 245 -53.25 4.55 -23.83
N ASP A 246 -52.90 4.41 -22.53
CA ASP A 246 -53.79 3.89 -21.53
C ASP A 246 -54.35 5.03 -20.66
N VAL A 247 -55.69 5.14 -20.61
CA VAL A 247 -56.38 6.18 -19.88
C VAL A 247 -57.14 5.58 -18.68
N LYS A 248 -56.82 6.05 -17.51
CA LYS A 248 -57.50 5.58 -16.26
C LYS A 248 -58.29 6.73 -15.63
N PHE A 249 -59.55 6.49 -15.42
CA PHE A 249 -60.43 7.44 -14.73
C PHE A 249 -60.56 7.05 -13.23
N SER A 250 -60.49 8.07 -12.39
CA SER A 250 -60.78 7.90 -10.96
C SER A 250 -61.68 9.05 -10.46
N PRO A 251 -62.85 8.76 -9.84
CA PRO A 251 -63.46 7.42 -9.63
C PRO A 251 -63.98 6.73 -10.91
N PHE A 252 -64.21 5.40 -10.87
CA PHE A 252 -64.51 4.55 -11.99
C PHE A 252 -65.80 4.90 -12.80
N TRP A 253 -66.70 5.71 -12.21
CA TRP A 253 -67.92 6.18 -12.90
C TRP A 253 -67.72 7.45 -13.77
N VAL A 254 -66.54 8.06 -13.72
CA VAL A 254 -66.17 9.15 -14.58
C VAL A 254 -65.89 8.63 -15.97
N LYS A 255 -66.50 9.22 -17.01
CA LYS A 255 -66.36 8.76 -18.40
C LYS A 255 -65.63 9.73 -19.30
N SER A 256 -65.18 10.89 -18.76
CA SER A 256 -64.43 11.89 -19.53
C SER A 256 -63.34 12.50 -18.66
N VAL A 257 -62.29 12.98 -19.30
CA VAL A 257 -61.16 13.67 -18.66
C VAL A 257 -61.66 15.03 -18.10
N PRO A 258 -61.21 15.41 -16.88
CA PRO A 258 -61.56 16.72 -16.34
C PRO A 258 -61.16 17.86 -17.26
N LYS A 259 -61.96 18.95 -17.22
CA LYS A 259 -61.60 20.21 -17.94
C LYS A 259 -60.47 20.95 -17.22
N ASP A 260 -60.28 20.69 -15.94
CA ASP A 260 -59.18 21.23 -15.13
C ASP A 260 -57.91 20.39 -15.37
N ILE A 261 -56.93 20.95 -16.04
CA ILE A 261 -55.67 20.31 -16.41
C ILE A 261 -54.82 19.90 -15.20
N ASN A 262 -55.04 20.53 -14.02
CA ASN A 262 -54.34 20.19 -12.76
C ASN A 262 -54.79 18.83 -12.18
N LYS A 263 -55.95 18.35 -12.60
CA LYS A 263 -56.49 17.02 -12.22
C LYS A 263 -56.11 15.92 -13.20
N ILE A 264 -55.31 16.25 -14.23
CA ILE A 264 -54.82 15.27 -15.20
C ILE A 264 -53.36 14.94 -14.84
N ASN A 265 -53.08 13.67 -14.58
CA ASN A 265 -51.71 13.18 -14.43
C ASN A 265 -51.31 12.45 -15.73
N VAL A 266 -50.11 12.76 -16.23
CA VAL A 266 -49.55 12.11 -17.42
C VAL A 266 -48.26 11.43 -17.05
N GLU A 267 -48.16 10.14 -17.33
CA GLU A 267 -46.93 9.35 -17.12
C GLU A 267 -46.47 8.84 -18.50
N PHE A 268 -45.21 9.16 -18.82
CA PHE A 268 -44.58 8.64 -20.04
C PHE A 268 -43.80 7.36 -19.73
N LYS A 269 -44.18 6.27 -20.40
CA LYS A 269 -43.46 4.99 -20.35
C LYS A 269 -42.73 4.79 -21.69
N ILE A 270 -41.45 4.47 -21.58
CA ILE A 270 -40.64 4.23 -22.78
C ILE A 270 -40.64 2.73 -23.05
N LYS A 271 -41.09 2.36 -24.23
CA LYS A 271 -41.01 1.01 -24.74
C LYS A 271 -39.61 0.77 -25.31
N ASP A 272 -38.96 -0.29 -24.89
CA ASP A 272 -37.71 -0.70 -25.47
C ASP A 272 -37.97 -1.24 -26.88
N VAL A 273 -37.40 -0.60 -27.89
CA VAL A 273 -37.37 -1.16 -29.24
C VAL A 273 -36.45 -2.37 -29.18
N LYS A 274 -37.00 -3.55 -29.47
CA LYS A 274 -36.23 -4.82 -29.52
C LYS A 274 -35.30 -4.82 -30.73
#